data_1ce61676e68584ef5630ccafbfd5bd56
#
_entry.id   1ce61676e68584ef5630ccafbfd5bd56
#
_cell.length_a   1.000
_cell.length_b   1.000
_cell.length_c   1.000
_cell.angle_alpha   90.00
_cell.angle_beta   90.00
_cell.angle_gamma   90.00
#
_symmetry.space_group_name_H-M   'P 1'
#
loop_
_entity.id
_entity.type
_entity.pdbx_description
1 polymer ?
#
loop_
_entity_poly.entity_id
_entity_poly.type
_entity_poly.pdbx_seq_one_letter_code
_entity_poly.pdbx_strand_id
1 'polypeptide(L)'
;MEIARAAATLFVRQGLRATRAEDIAHAAGIAPRTFYRYFASKEEAVAPLYAAGAQLWTEAVRAAPAHLTLPEALRHAVDRTLAPGVGVSASAWEWARTLIRMAHTSPALGKVWAEVCQASETELAEALAARLKPADDTADNVAEAATPHLRFAAAVAAAAVRVAVETWALTEAAPTGPAGPAALALGNLVALGDFAWEAPQD
;
A
#
# COMPACT_ATOMS: atom_id res chain seq x y z
N MET A 1 -4.54 -7.76 -13.26
CA MET A 1 -3.76 -6.52 -13.49
C MET A 1 -4.16 -5.76 -14.76
N GLU A 2 -4.47 -6.41 -15.89
CA GLU A 2 -4.84 -5.72 -17.14
C GLU A 2 -6.10 -4.89 -17.02
N ILE A 3 -7.17 -5.43 -16.41
CA ILE A 3 -8.42 -4.68 -16.16
C ILE A 3 -8.16 -3.44 -15.30
N ALA A 4 -7.34 -3.58 -14.26
CA ALA A 4 -7.02 -2.47 -13.36
C ALA A 4 -6.23 -1.35 -14.09
N ARG A 5 -5.30 -1.71 -14.96
CA ARG A 5 -4.57 -0.74 -15.81
C ARG A 5 -5.49 -0.06 -16.82
N ALA A 6 -6.41 -0.81 -17.44
CA ALA A 6 -7.40 -0.24 -18.35
C ALA A 6 -8.31 0.75 -17.62
N ALA A 7 -8.83 0.38 -16.44
CA ALA A 7 -9.65 1.26 -15.60
C ALA A 7 -8.90 2.54 -15.23
N ALA A 8 -7.69 2.43 -14.70
CA ALA A 8 -6.88 3.56 -14.32
C ALA A 8 -6.57 4.48 -15.52
N THR A 9 -6.23 3.91 -16.70
CA THR A 9 -6.00 4.67 -17.93
C THR A 9 -7.22 5.51 -18.30
N LEU A 10 -8.39 4.89 -18.27
CA LEU A 10 -9.64 5.59 -18.63
C LEU A 10 -9.99 6.65 -17.58
N PHE A 11 -9.84 6.36 -16.29
CA PHE A 11 -10.07 7.34 -15.23
C PHE A 11 -9.17 8.58 -15.37
N VAL A 12 -7.89 8.38 -15.70
CA VAL A 12 -6.96 9.50 -15.92
C VAL A 12 -7.28 10.29 -17.18
N ARG A 13 -7.64 9.61 -18.28
CA ARG A 13 -7.83 10.27 -19.58
C ARG A 13 -9.16 11.01 -19.72
N GLN A 14 -10.25 10.45 -19.23
CA GLN A 14 -11.60 10.99 -19.42
C GLN A 14 -12.36 11.26 -18.12
N GLY A 15 -11.75 10.94 -16.99
CA GLY A 15 -12.33 11.13 -15.65
C GLY A 15 -13.22 9.96 -15.21
N LEU A 16 -13.37 9.85 -13.89
CA LEU A 16 -14.13 8.77 -13.25
C LEU A 16 -15.60 8.76 -13.69
N ARG A 17 -16.24 9.96 -13.76
CA ARG A 17 -17.68 10.07 -14.07
C ARG A 17 -18.01 9.64 -15.50
N ALA A 18 -17.15 9.95 -16.46
CA ALA A 18 -17.37 9.65 -17.88
C ALA A 18 -17.01 8.19 -18.22
N THR A 19 -16.27 7.49 -17.37
CA THR A 19 -15.87 6.10 -17.61
C THR A 19 -16.95 5.13 -17.15
N ARG A 20 -17.35 4.22 -18.02
CA ARG A 20 -18.29 3.13 -17.73
C ARG A 20 -17.54 1.81 -17.52
N ALA A 21 -18.15 0.86 -16.81
CA ALA A 21 -17.59 -0.48 -16.64
C ALA A 21 -17.43 -1.22 -17.99
N GLU A 22 -18.35 -0.97 -18.93
CA GLU A 22 -18.29 -1.53 -20.28
C GLU A 22 -17.08 -1.00 -21.06
N ASP A 23 -16.74 0.29 -20.89
CA ASP A 23 -15.55 0.88 -21.52
C ASP A 23 -14.27 0.23 -21.01
N ILE A 24 -14.21 -0.04 -19.70
CA ILE A 24 -13.07 -0.73 -19.07
C ILE A 24 -12.98 -2.17 -19.59
N ALA A 25 -14.11 -2.89 -19.65
CA ALA A 25 -14.13 -4.25 -20.16
C ALA A 25 -13.65 -4.29 -21.61
N HIS A 26 -14.13 -3.39 -22.44
CA HIS A 26 -13.71 -3.28 -23.86
C HIS A 26 -12.20 -2.98 -23.97
N ALA A 27 -11.72 -2.01 -23.21
CA ALA A 27 -10.30 -1.64 -23.20
C ALA A 27 -9.39 -2.76 -22.69
N ALA A 28 -9.89 -3.62 -21.81
CA ALA A 28 -9.20 -4.80 -21.30
C ALA A 28 -9.39 -6.06 -22.20
N GLY A 29 -10.11 -5.95 -23.32
CA GLY A 29 -10.36 -7.08 -24.23
C GLY A 29 -11.26 -8.18 -23.66
N ILE A 30 -12.17 -7.85 -22.72
CA ILE A 30 -13.07 -8.81 -22.09
C ILE A 30 -14.55 -8.42 -22.29
N ALA A 31 -15.43 -9.39 -22.15
CA ALA A 31 -16.88 -9.12 -22.18
C ALA A 31 -17.31 -8.37 -20.88
N PRO A 32 -18.31 -7.45 -20.94
CA PRO A 32 -18.83 -6.78 -19.76
C PRO A 32 -19.28 -7.73 -18.63
N ARG A 33 -19.91 -8.86 -18.99
CA ARG A 33 -20.29 -9.90 -18.01
C ARG A 33 -19.07 -10.47 -17.27
N THR A 34 -17.91 -10.57 -17.94
CA THR A 34 -16.66 -11.03 -17.34
C THR A 34 -16.14 -9.99 -16.35
N PHE A 35 -16.25 -8.69 -16.66
CA PHE A 35 -15.90 -7.61 -15.75
C PHE A 35 -16.69 -7.72 -14.43
N TYR A 36 -18.02 -7.82 -14.52
CA TYR A 36 -18.90 -7.88 -13.33
C TYR A 36 -18.76 -9.20 -12.53
N ARG A 37 -18.09 -10.21 -13.06
CA ARG A 37 -17.71 -11.39 -12.29
C ARG A 37 -16.54 -11.12 -11.34
N TYR A 38 -15.67 -10.16 -11.66
CA TYR A 38 -14.48 -9.82 -10.87
C TYR A 38 -14.68 -8.59 -9.97
N PHE A 39 -15.50 -7.64 -10.40
CA PHE A 39 -15.68 -6.36 -9.72
C PHE A 39 -17.16 -6.01 -9.66
N ALA A 40 -17.65 -5.61 -8.49
CA ALA A 40 -19.02 -5.16 -8.33
C ALA A 40 -19.24 -3.73 -8.88
N SER A 41 -18.18 -2.92 -8.93
CA SER A 41 -18.18 -1.57 -9.46
C SER A 41 -16.95 -1.27 -10.32
N LYS A 42 -17.01 -0.20 -11.11
CA LYS A 42 -15.85 0.27 -11.89
C LYS A 42 -14.74 0.79 -10.99
N GLU A 43 -15.08 1.33 -9.83
CA GLU A 43 -14.15 1.84 -8.84
C GLU A 43 -13.30 0.72 -8.22
N GLU A 44 -13.89 -0.43 -7.98
CA GLU A 44 -13.16 -1.60 -7.46
C GLU A 44 -12.10 -2.13 -8.44
N ALA A 45 -12.26 -1.85 -9.74
CA ALA A 45 -11.32 -2.31 -10.75
C ALA A 45 -9.89 -1.78 -10.55
N VAL A 46 -9.68 -0.67 -9.83
CA VAL A 46 -8.33 -0.14 -9.51
C VAL A 46 -7.76 -0.67 -8.19
N ALA A 47 -8.52 -1.39 -7.37
CA ALA A 47 -8.05 -1.97 -6.11
C ALA A 47 -6.74 -2.78 -6.27
N PRO A 48 -6.54 -3.61 -7.33
CA PRO A 48 -5.29 -4.33 -7.53
C PRO A 48 -4.06 -3.44 -7.71
N LEU A 49 -4.23 -2.19 -8.19
CA LEU A 49 -3.12 -1.25 -8.32
C LEU A 49 -2.74 -0.63 -6.98
N TYR A 50 -3.71 -0.30 -6.14
CA TYR A 50 -3.48 0.14 -4.77
C TYR A 50 -2.81 -0.97 -3.95
N ALA A 51 -3.34 -2.20 -4.04
CA ALA A 51 -2.80 -3.36 -3.33
C ALA A 51 -1.35 -3.66 -3.72
N ALA A 52 -1.00 -3.54 -5.00
CA ALA A 52 0.35 -3.80 -5.47
C ALA A 52 1.41 -2.91 -4.79
N GLY A 53 1.09 -1.63 -4.54
CA GLY A 53 1.98 -0.73 -3.80
C GLY A 53 2.17 -1.15 -2.34
N ALA A 54 1.08 -1.50 -1.66
CA ALA A 54 1.10 -1.97 -0.27
C ALA A 54 1.86 -3.30 -0.14
N GLN A 55 1.63 -4.23 -1.07
CA GLN A 55 2.33 -5.53 -1.10
C GLN A 55 3.83 -5.38 -1.28
N LEU A 56 4.28 -4.48 -2.18
CA LEU A 56 5.72 -4.21 -2.34
C LEU A 56 6.38 -3.78 -1.03
N TRP A 57 5.71 -2.92 -0.27
CA TRP A 57 6.25 -2.47 1.02
C TRP A 57 6.25 -3.58 2.07
N THR A 58 5.13 -4.30 2.22
CA THR A 58 5.03 -5.44 3.16
C THR A 58 6.07 -6.52 2.85
N GLU A 59 6.27 -6.83 1.56
CA GLU A 59 7.29 -7.79 1.16
C GLU A 59 8.71 -7.29 1.43
N ALA A 60 8.97 -5.99 1.24
CA ALA A 60 10.26 -5.40 1.61
C ALA A 60 10.52 -5.44 3.14
N VAL A 61 9.47 -5.29 3.97
CA VAL A 61 9.56 -5.50 5.43
C VAL A 61 9.90 -6.96 5.73
N ARG A 62 9.23 -7.91 5.08
CA ARG A 62 9.46 -9.34 5.25
C ARG A 62 10.89 -9.75 4.86
N ALA A 63 11.37 -9.19 3.74
CA ALA A 63 12.70 -9.47 3.17
C ALA A 63 13.83 -8.66 3.80
N ALA A 64 13.55 -7.73 4.71
CA ALA A 64 14.58 -6.93 5.38
C ALA A 64 15.55 -7.83 6.16
N PRO A 65 16.86 -7.48 6.26
CA PRO A 65 17.85 -8.27 6.99
C PRO A 65 17.38 -8.69 8.40
N ALA A 66 17.60 -9.95 8.77
CA ALA A 66 17.05 -10.51 10.00
C ALA A 66 17.59 -9.83 11.29
N HIS A 67 18.79 -9.24 11.23
CA HIS A 67 19.39 -8.54 12.37
C HIS A 67 18.77 -7.17 12.66
N LEU A 68 17.93 -6.63 11.76
CA LEU A 68 17.28 -5.34 11.96
C LEU A 68 16.11 -5.49 12.94
N THR A 69 16.00 -4.55 13.86
CA THR A 69 14.81 -4.39 14.71
C THR A 69 13.58 -4.05 13.88
N LEU A 70 12.38 -4.18 14.41
CA LEU A 70 11.15 -3.86 13.68
C LEU A 70 11.15 -2.43 13.10
N PRO A 71 11.48 -1.36 13.89
CA PRO A 71 11.52 -0.01 13.32
C PRO A 71 12.62 0.17 12.25
N GLU A 72 13.74 -0.53 12.37
CA GLU A 72 14.79 -0.49 11.34
C GLU A 72 14.35 -1.20 10.07
N ALA A 73 13.67 -2.35 10.18
CA ALA A 73 13.12 -3.06 9.03
C ALA A 73 12.05 -2.25 8.30
N LEU A 74 11.18 -1.55 9.04
CA LEU A 74 10.18 -0.66 8.46
C LEU A 74 10.82 0.50 7.69
N ARG A 75 11.85 1.16 8.26
CA ARG A 75 12.60 2.21 7.56
C ARG A 75 13.33 1.67 6.33
N HIS A 76 14.01 0.54 6.47
CA HIS A 76 14.65 -0.14 5.34
C HIS A 76 13.68 -0.42 4.20
N ALA A 77 12.48 -0.89 4.50
CA ALA A 77 11.44 -1.16 3.51
C ALA A 77 10.96 0.12 2.81
N VAL A 78 10.81 1.24 3.54
CA VAL A 78 10.49 2.55 2.94
C VAL A 78 11.56 2.96 1.93
N ASP A 79 12.83 2.88 2.30
CA ASP A 79 13.95 3.22 1.40
C ASP A 79 13.98 2.34 0.15
N ARG A 80 13.61 1.06 0.28
CA ARG A 80 13.61 0.10 -0.83
C ARG A 80 12.40 0.25 -1.77
N THR A 81 11.28 0.78 -1.30
CA THR A 81 10.02 0.77 -2.07
C THR A 81 9.52 2.15 -2.45
N LEU A 82 9.76 3.16 -1.62
CA LEU A 82 9.28 4.51 -1.88
C LEU A 82 10.36 5.45 -2.44
N ALA A 83 11.64 5.04 -2.43
CA ALA A 83 12.68 5.82 -3.08
C ALA A 83 12.59 5.65 -4.61
N PRO A 84 12.50 6.74 -5.38
CA PRO A 84 12.43 6.68 -6.83
C PRO A 84 13.68 6.03 -7.44
N GLY A 85 13.46 5.18 -8.43
CA GLY A 85 14.55 4.49 -9.16
C GLY A 85 14.97 3.15 -8.53
N VAL A 86 14.48 2.81 -7.34
CA VAL A 86 14.80 1.52 -6.70
C VAL A 86 13.67 0.50 -6.85
N GLY A 87 12.40 0.90 -6.79
CA GLY A 87 11.27 -0.04 -6.87
C GLY A 87 10.15 0.43 -7.81
N VAL A 88 10.00 1.72 -8.02
CA VAL A 88 8.87 2.30 -8.76
C VAL A 88 9.38 3.29 -9.82
N SER A 89 8.93 3.12 -11.06
CA SER A 89 9.28 4.05 -12.14
C SER A 89 8.63 5.43 -11.95
N ALA A 90 9.20 6.48 -12.57
CA ALA A 90 8.63 7.82 -12.52
C ALA A 90 7.19 7.86 -13.03
N SER A 91 6.88 7.12 -14.09
CA SER A 91 5.52 7.01 -14.62
C SER A 91 4.56 6.33 -13.63
N ALA A 92 5.01 5.33 -12.88
CA ALA A 92 4.20 4.67 -11.87
C ALA A 92 3.89 5.61 -10.69
N TRP A 93 4.82 6.52 -10.32
CA TRP A 93 4.58 7.56 -9.32
C TRP A 93 3.51 8.57 -9.76
N GLU A 94 3.53 9.00 -11.02
CA GLU A 94 2.47 9.89 -11.55
C GLU A 94 1.09 9.22 -11.55
N TRP A 95 1.04 7.93 -11.86
CA TRP A 95 -0.18 7.14 -11.76
C TRP A 95 -0.67 7.03 -10.32
N ALA A 96 0.22 6.68 -9.38
CA ALA A 96 -0.11 6.60 -7.96
C ALA A 96 -0.68 7.93 -7.45
N ARG A 97 -0.01 9.05 -7.77
CA ARG A 97 -0.48 10.40 -7.41
C ARG A 97 -1.90 10.65 -7.90
N THR A 98 -2.15 10.40 -9.18
CA THR A 98 -3.46 10.65 -9.78
C THR A 98 -4.54 9.80 -9.14
N LEU A 99 -4.31 8.51 -8.95
CA LEU A 99 -5.28 7.60 -8.35
C LEU A 99 -5.56 7.94 -6.88
N ILE A 100 -4.56 8.35 -6.10
CA ILE A 100 -4.73 8.78 -4.71
C ILE A 100 -5.52 10.09 -4.64
N ARG A 101 -5.22 11.08 -5.50
CA ARG A 101 -6.02 12.31 -5.61
C ARG A 101 -7.48 12.02 -5.94
N MET A 102 -7.73 11.08 -6.84
CA MET A 102 -9.08 10.65 -7.18
C MET A 102 -9.78 9.96 -6.01
N ALA A 103 -9.08 9.13 -5.24
CA ALA A 103 -9.61 8.52 -4.03
C ALA A 103 -9.97 9.58 -2.97
N HIS A 104 -9.17 10.65 -2.86
CA HIS A 104 -9.43 11.76 -1.94
C HIS A 104 -10.67 12.57 -2.33
N THR A 105 -10.98 12.69 -3.62
CA THR A 105 -12.11 13.50 -4.13
C THR A 105 -13.38 12.71 -4.43
N SER A 106 -13.29 11.37 -4.51
CA SER A 106 -14.41 10.47 -4.80
C SER A 106 -14.68 9.53 -3.62
N PRO A 107 -15.84 9.64 -2.94
CA PRO A 107 -16.18 8.74 -1.82
C PRO A 107 -16.13 7.25 -2.19
N ALA A 108 -16.52 6.89 -3.43
CA ALA A 108 -16.50 5.51 -3.89
C ALA A 108 -15.06 4.97 -4.05
N LEU A 109 -14.15 5.76 -4.63
CA LEU A 109 -12.73 5.39 -4.70
C LEU A 109 -12.06 5.46 -3.33
N GLY A 110 -12.44 6.42 -2.48
CA GLY A 110 -11.96 6.54 -1.10
C GLY A 110 -12.30 5.29 -0.28
N LYS A 111 -13.48 4.70 -0.48
CA LYS A 111 -13.85 3.43 0.13
C LYS A 111 -12.93 2.30 -0.33
N VAL A 112 -12.70 2.17 -1.65
CA VAL A 112 -11.79 1.14 -2.21
C VAL A 112 -10.38 1.31 -1.66
N TRP A 113 -9.87 2.55 -1.59
CA TRP A 113 -8.57 2.85 -0.99
C TRP A 113 -8.49 2.42 0.47
N ALA A 114 -9.50 2.76 1.28
CA ALA A 114 -9.56 2.41 2.70
C ALA A 114 -9.60 0.89 2.93
N GLU A 115 -10.38 0.16 2.12
CA GLU A 115 -10.47 -1.31 2.18
C GLU A 115 -9.12 -1.97 1.84
N VAL A 116 -8.41 -1.47 0.84
CA VAL A 116 -7.06 -1.96 0.49
C VAL A 116 -6.07 -1.65 1.61
N CYS A 117 -6.10 -0.45 2.20
CA CYS A 117 -5.23 -0.10 3.32
C CYS A 117 -5.48 -1.02 4.52
N GLN A 118 -6.74 -1.27 4.87
CA GLN A 118 -7.10 -2.17 5.97
C GLN A 118 -6.64 -3.62 5.72
N ALA A 119 -6.77 -4.13 4.50
CA ALA A 119 -6.27 -5.45 4.15
C ALA A 119 -4.74 -5.52 4.30
N SER A 120 -4.02 -4.48 3.86
CA SER A 120 -2.55 -4.41 3.95
C SER A 120 -2.03 -4.32 5.38
N GLU A 121 -2.79 -3.74 6.31
CA GLU A 121 -2.46 -3.74 7.76
C GLU A 121 -2.42 -5.16 8.33
N THR A 122 -3.34 -6.02 7.90
CA THR A 122 -3.34 -7.44 8.32
C THR A 122 -2.12 -8.18 7.77
N GLU A 123 -1.81 -8.02 6.48
CA GLU A 123 -0.63 -8.63 5.86
C GLU A 123 0.68 -8.14 6.51
N LEU A 124 0.73 -6.85 6.89
CA LEU A 124 1.88 -6.29 7.59
C LEU A 124 2.02 -6.89 9.00
N ALA A 125 0.91 -7.05 9.75
CA ALA A 125 0.96 -7.67 11.07
C ALA A 125 1.51 -9.09 11.01
N GLU A 126 1.15 -9.86 10.00
CA GLU A 126 1.71 -11.19 9.73
C GLU A 126 3.21 -11.12 9.40
N ALA A 127 3.63 -10.13 8.59
CA ALA A 127 5.03 -9.92 8.26
C ALA A 127 5.88 -9.58 9.49
N LEU A 128 5.36 -8.73 10.39
CA LEU A 128 6.02 -8.39 11.65
C LEU A 128 6.10 -9.60 12.59
N ALA A 129 5.01 -10.39 12.70
CA ALA A 129 4.99 -11.61 13.49
C ALA A 129 6.03 -12.63 12.99
N ALA A 130 6.13 -12.80 11.67
CA ALA A 130 7.10 -13.71 11.07
C ALA A 130 8.55 -13.30 11.36
N ARG A 131 8.85 -12.01 11.47
CA ARG A 131 10.19 -11.51 11.80
C ARG A 131 10.61 -11.75 13.26
N LEU A 132 9.63 -11.82 14.15
CA LEU A 132 9.89 -12.08 15.59
C LEU A 132 9.93 -13.57 15.96
N LYS A 133 9.57 -14.45 15.02
CA LYS A 133 9.65 -15.89 15.25
C LYS A 133 11.10 -16.35 15.36
N PRO A 134 11.43 -17.19 16.36
CA PRO A 134 12.70 -17.90 16.39
C PRO A 134 12.86 -18.78 15.14
N ALA A 135 14.10 -18.93 14.64
CA ALA A 135 14.40 -19.73 13.45
C ALA A 135 13.98 -21.21 13.56
N ASP A 136 13.84 -21.73 14.77
CA ASP A 136 13.47 -23.13 15.06
C ASP A 136 11.96 -23.36 15.19
N ASP A 137 11.14 -22.32 15.13
CA ASP A 137 9.68 -22.46 15.27
C ASP A 137 9.02 -22.79 13.93
N THR A 138 8.68 -24.07 13.75
CA THR A 138 8.02 -24.61 12.54
C THR A 138 6.50 -24.48 12.55
N ALA A 139 5.91 -23.70 13.46
CA ALA A 139 4.47 -23.53 13.53
C ALA A 139 3.93 -22.85 12.24
N ASP A 140 3.14 -23.61 11.48
CA ASP A 140 2.61 -23.24 10.16
C ASP A 140 1.57 -22.09 10.19
N ASN A 141 1.17 -21.57 11.36
CA ASN A 141 0.06 -20.65 11.51
C ASN A 141 0.52 -19.21 11.82
N VAL A 142 1.03 -18.52 10.79
CA VAL A 142 1.54 -17.14 10.90
C VAL A 142 0.42 -16.14 11.23
N ALA A 143 -0.82 -16.38 10.75
CA ALA A 143 -1.96 -15.52 11.03
C ALA A 143 -2.36 -15.53 12.51
N GLU A 144 -2.21 -16.68 13.18
CA GLU A 144 -2.47 -16.86 14.61
C GLU A 144 -1.34 -16.28 15.50
N ALA A 145 -0.16 -16.06 14.92
CA ALA A 145 0.99 -15.46 15.59
C ALA A 145 0.93 -13.93 15.72
N ALA A 146 0.05 -13.25 14.97
CA ALA A 146 -0.11 -11.80 15.05
C ALA A 146 -0.91 -11.40 16.31
N THR A 147 -0.19 -11.13 17.39
CA THR A 147 -0.76 -10.66 18.66
C THR A 147 -1.53 -9.34 18.50
N PRO A 148 -2.44 -8.97 19.42
CA PRO A 148 -3.10 -7.67 19.41
C PRO A 148 -2.12 -6.50 19.36
N HIS A 149 -0.98 -6.62 20.04
CA HIS A 149 0.08 -5.61 20.02
C HIS A 149 0.71 -5.46 18.63
N LEU A 150 1.04 -6.56 17.94
CA LEU A 150 1.59 -6.53 16.58
C LEU A 150 0.59 -6.00 15.55
N ARG A 151 -0.70 -6.30 15.72
CA ARG A 151 -1.76 -5.69 14.89
C ARG A 151 -1.80 -4.17 15.07
N PHE A 152 -1.69 -3.69 16.30
CA PHE A 152 -1.60 -2.27 16.59
C PHE A 152 -0.34 -1.64 16.00
N ALA A 153 0.83 -2.27 16.18
CA ALA A 153 2.10 -1.80 15.62
C ALA A 153 2.04 -1.74 14.07
N ALA A 154 1.44 -2.74 13.42
CA ALA A 154 1.22 -2.76 11.98
C ALA A 154 0.31 -1.61 11.53
N ALA A 155 -0.81 -1.37 12.21
CA ALA A 155 -1.71 -0.26 11.89
C ALA A 155 -1.03 1.11 12.02
N VAL A 156 -0.22 1.30 13.08
CA VAL A 156 0.56 2.54 13.28
C VAL A 156 1.59 2.73 12.16
N ALA A 157 2.36 1.68 11.82
CA ALA A 157 3.33 1.72 10.73
C ALA A 157 2.67 1.97 9.37
N ALA A 158 1.58 1.27 9.07
CA ALA A 158 0.81 1.45 7.84
C ALA A 158 0.24 2.88 7.75
N ALA A 159 -0.28 3.43 8.85
CA ALA A 159 -0.75 4.81 8.91
C ALA A 159 0.38 5.81 8.63
N ALA A 160 1.58 5.60 9.19
CA ALA A 160 2.73 6.46 8.98
C ALA A 160 3.11 6.55 7.49
N VAL A 161 3.11 5.41 6.79
CA VAL A 161 3.43 5.34 5.36
C VAL A 161 2.26 5.87 4.50
N ARG A 162 1.03 5.46 4.79
CA ARG A 162 -0.17 5.90 4.06
C ARG A 162 -0.32 7.41 4.08
N VAL A 163 -0.24 8.03 5.27
CA VAL A 163 -0.36 9.49 5.42
C VAL A 163 0.75 10.23 4.67
N ALA A 164 1.97 9.69 4.64
CA ALA A 164 3.07 10.28 3.86
C ALA A 164 2.77 10.27 2.36
N VAL A 165 2.30 9.15 1.82
CA VAL A 165 1.98 8.99 0.40
C VAL A 165 0.77 9.86 0.02
N GLU A 166 -0.27 9.90 0.85
CA GLU A 166 -1.45 10.76 0.65
C GLU A 166 -1.06 12.25 0.69
N THR A 167 -0.27 12.66 1.68
CA THR A 167 0.22 14.05 1.80
C THR A 167 1.02 14.45 0.57
N TRP A 168 1.97 13.63 0.16
CA TRP A 168 2.73 13.87 -1.06
C TRP A 168 1.83 13.95 -2.29
N ALA A 169 0.88 13.04 -2.45
CA ALA A 169 0.01 13.00 -3.62
C ALA A 169 -0.84 14.26 -3.76
N LEU A 170 -1.19 14.92 -2.67
CA LEU A 170 -1.96 16.18 -2.66
C LEU A 170 -1.11 17.42 -2.99
N THR A 171 0.21 17.29 -3.07
CA THR A 171 1.14 18.38 -3.44
C THR A 171 1.66 18.23 -4.86
N GLU A 172 2.36 19.26 -5.36
CA GLU A 172 3.10 19.19 -6.62
C GLU A 172 4.58 18.84 -6.42
N ALA A 173 4.97 18.40 -5.21
CA ALA A 173 6.34 18.01 -4.91
C ALA A 173 6.78 16.83 -5.78
N ALA A 174 8.05 16.82 -6.18
CA ALA A 174 8.63 15.67 -6.86
C ALA A 174 8.55 14.42 -5.98
N PRO A 175 8.54 13.20 -6.56
CA PRO A 175 8.59 11.97 -5.77
C PRO A 175 9.94 11.77 -5.05
N THR A 176 10.92 12.63 -5.35
CA THR A 176 12.27 12.66 -4.73
C THR A 176 12.43 13.85 -3.80
N GLY A 177 13.47 13.82 -2.95
CA GLY A 177 13.83 14.92 -2.07
C GLY A 177 13.01 14.98 -0.77
N PRO A 178 13.16 16.05 0.03
CA PRO A 178 12.63 16.10 1.39
C PRO A 178 11.10 16.15 1.49
N ALA A 179 10.41 16.55 0.43
CA ALA A 179 8.95 16.54 0.33
C ALA A 179 8.41 15.31 -0.42
N GLY A 180 9.27 14.38 -0.81
CA GLY A 180 8.87 13.13 -1.46
C GLY A 180 8.29 12.12 -0.48
N PRO A 181 7.56 11.10 -0.99
CA PRO A 181 6.85 10.13 -0.15
C PRO A 181 7.78 9.34 0.79
N ALA A 182 8.97 8.98 0.32
CA ALA A 182 9.96 8.28 1.16
C ALA A 182 10.41 9.14 2.36
N ALA A 183 10.80 10.40 2.12
CA ALA A 183 11.26 11.28 3.18
C ALA A 183 10.14 11.58 4.20
N LEU A 184 8.90 11.77 3.73
CA LEU A 184 7.74 11.97 4.59
C LEU A 184 7.45 10.72 5.43
N ALA A 185 7.50 9.53 4.83
CA ALA A 185 7.28 8.26 5.55
C ALA A 185 8.35 8.00 6.61
N LEU A 186 9.63 8.23 6.27
CA LEU A 186 10.73 8.12 7.22
C LEU A 186 10.56 9.13 8.36
N GLY A 187 10.19 10.38 8.06
CA GLY A 187 9.90 11.40 9.08
C GLY A 187 8.78 10.98 10.03
N ASN A 188 7.70 10.42 9.50
CA ASN A 188 6.59 9.90 10.31
C ASN A 188 7.03 8.73 11.19
N LEU A 189 7.81 7.79 10.66
CA LEU A 189 8.34 6.66 11.45
C LEU A 189 9.31 7.12 12.54
N VAL A 190 10.15 8.14 12.27
CA VAL A 190 11.05 8.73 13.25
C VAL A 190 10.27 9.46 14.34
N ALA A 191 9.18 10.15 14.00
CA ALA A 191 8.33 10.86 14.95
C ALA A 191 7.62 9.93 15.95
N LEU A 192 7.53 8.63 15.67
CA LEU A 192 7.02 7.62 16.60
C LEU A 192 7.99 7.33 17.76
N GLY A 193 9.27 7.72 17.65
CA GLY A 193 10.25 7.72 18.74
C GLY A 193 10.21 6.47 19.63
N ASP A 194 9.73 6.67 20.85
CA ASP A 194 9.68 5.64 21.90
C ASP A 194 8.46 4.67 21.77
N PHE A 195 7.81 4.61 20.61
CA PHE A 195 6.72 3.65 20.40
C PHE A 195 7.21 2.21 20.63
N ALA A 196 6.52 1.48 21.50
CA ALA A 196 6.84 0.09 21.79
C ALA A 196 6.43 -0.80 20.61
N TRP A 197 7.37 -1.09 19.71
CA TRP A 197 7.14 -1.94 18.54
C TRP A 197 6.94 -3.41 18.89
N GLU A 198 7.51 -3.85 20.00
CA GLU A 198 7.39 -5.20 20.54
C GLU A 198 6.64 -5.16 21.87
N ALA A 199 5.88 -6.21 22.18
CA ALA A 199 5.21 -6.30 23.46
C ALA A 199 6.23 -6.28 24.61
N PRO A 200 5.94 -5.63 25.75
CA PRO A 200 6.77 -5.76 26.93
C PRO A 200 6.97 -7.24 27.25
N GLN A 201 8.20 -7.63 27.55
CA GLN A 201 8.50 -8.96 28.08
C GLN A 201 8.13 -8.92 29.57
N ASP A 202 7.14 -9.76 29.96
CA ASP A 202 6.76 -9.96 31.35
C ASP A 202 7.88 -10.64 32.17
#